data_cc640a423ce814ad6af6bfcd5001fc4d
#
_entry.id   cc640a423ce814ad6af6bfcd5001fc4d
#
_cell.length_a   1.000
_cell.length_b   1.000
_cell.length_c   1.000
_cell.angle_alpha   90.00
_cell.angle_beta   90.00
_cell.angle_gamma   90.00
#
_symmetry.space_group_name_H-M   'P 1'
#
loop_
_entity.id
_entity.type
_entity.pdbx_description
1 polymer ?
#
loop_
_entity_poly.entity_id
_entity_poly.type
_entity_poly.pdbx_seq_one_letter_code
_entity_poly.pdbx_strand_id
1 'polypeptide(L)'
;MSDEQPLGAAVVGTGFGVLTHLRALRASGFRVEALVGRHPGKTAERAAMFDVPFATTDLEAAFGRPGVDAVTVATPPHTHAAVVLAAVGAGKHVMCE
;
A
#
# COMPACT_ATOMS: atom_id res chain seq x y z
N MET A 1 9.86 -24.56 -1.19
CA MET A 1 10.47 -23.82 -2.21
C MET A 1 11.02 -22.49 -1.71
N SER A 2 12.25 -22.43 -1.63
CA SER A 2 12.88 -21.31 -0.98
C SER A 2 13.20 -20.17 -1.93
N ASP A 3 12.92 -20.34 -3.22
CA ASP A 3 13.22 -19.30 -4.18
C ASP A 3 12.19 -18.21 -4.23
N GLU A 4 11.06 -18.39 -3.59
CA GLU A 4 9.99 -17.41 -3.70
C GLU A 4 10.35 -16.14 -2.99
N GLN A 5 10.21 -15.05 -3.71
CA GLN A 5 10.38 -13.73 -3.13
C GLN A 5 9.10 -13.36 -2.37
N PRO A 6 9.20 -12.68 -1.24
CA PRO A 6 8.01 -12.14 -0.59
C PRO A 6 7.27 -11.21 -1.54
N LEU A 7 5.95 -11.29 -1.52
CA LEU A 7 5.16 -10.37 -2.31
C LEU A 7 5.23 -8.97 -1.72
N GLY A 8 5.23 -7.98 -2.58
CA GLY A 8 5.26 -6.59 -2.17
C GLY A 8 3.86 -5.98 -2.21
N ALA A 9 3.58 -5.11 -1.27
CA ALA A 9 2.28 -4.47 -1.18
C ALA A 9 2.41 -2.97 -1.09
N ALA A 10 1.42 -2.26 -1.64
CA ALA A 10 1.23 -0.84 -1.44
C ALA A 10 0.03 -0.67 -0.51
N VAL A 11 0.16 0.22 0.47
CA VAL A 11 -0.93 0.52 1.39
C VAL A 11 -1.45 1.91 1.03
N VAL A 12 -2.75 1.99 0.72
CA VAL A 12 -3.39 3.25 0.39
C VAL A 12 -4.15 3.74 1.60
N GLY A 13 -3.69 4.82 2.20
CA GLY A 13 -4.26 5.40 3.39
C GLY A 13 -3.19 5.63 4.44
N THR A 14 -3.27 6.74 5.16
CA THR A 14 -2.31 7.07 6.22
C THR A 14 -3.01 7.35 7.53
N GLY A 15 -4.31 7.12 7.60
CA GLY A 15 -5.08 7.43 8.76
C GLY A 15 -4.99 6.40 9.85
N PHE A 16 -5.99 6.44 10.69
CA PHE A 16 -6.10 5.56 11.83
C PHE A 16 -6.19 4.13 11.35
N GLY A 17 -5.46 3.25 11.75
CA GLY A 17 -5.54 1.86 11.32
C GLY A 17 -4.46 1.45 10.34
N VAL A 18 -3.70 2.39 9.81
CA VAL A 18 -2.63 2.04 8.88
C VAL A 18 -1.62 1.09 9.55
N LEU A 19 -1.36 1.27 10.82
CA LEU A 19 -0.42 0.42 11.54
C LEU A 19 -0.91 -1.02 11.60
N THR A 20 -2.21 -1.22 11.78
CA THR A 20 -2.81 -2.56 11.80
C THR A 20 -2.61 -3.25 10.46
N HIS A 21 -2.85 -2.53 9.36
CA HIS A 21 -2.64 -3.09 8.02
C HIS A 21 -1.18 -3.45 7.79
N LEU A 22 -0.27 -2.56 8.20
CA LEU A 22 1.16 -2.83 8.02
C LEU A 22 1.60 -4.05 8.80
N ARG A 23 1.15 -4.18 10.03
CA ARG A 23 1.51 -5.34 10.85
C ARG A 23 0.95 -6.62 10.28
N ALA A 24 -0.30 -6.59 9.83
CA ALA A 24 -0.93 -7.77 9.25
C ALA A 24 -0.21 -8.22 7.97
N LEU A 25 0.12 -7.27 7.10
CA LEU A 25 0.83 -7.59 5.88
C LEU A 25 2.19 -8.21 6.17
N ARG A 26 2.95 -7.60 7.06
CA ARG A 26 4.29 -8.10 7.40
C ARG A 26 4.23 -9.45 8.08
N ALA A 27 3.23 -9.67 8.93
CA ALA A 27 3.04 -10.97 9.57
C ALA A 27 2.69 -12.05 8.56
N SER A 28 2.06 -11.68 7.45
CA SER A 28 1.70 -12.61 6.38
C SER A 28 2.81 -12.80 5.34
N GLY A 29 3.98 -12.19 5.57
CA GLY A 29 5.11 -12.35 4.67
C GLY A 29 5.22 -11.34 3.55
N PHE A 30 4.35 -10.32 3.52
CA PHE A 30 4.45 -9.26 2.53
C PHE A 30 5.53 -8.26 2.91
N ARG A 31 6.22 -7.73 1.90
CA ARG A 31 7.00 -6.51 2.07
C ARG A 31 6.06 -5.33 1.82
N VAL A 32 6.17 -4.28 2.60
CA VAL A 32 5.40 -3.06 2.34
C VAL A 32 6.30 -2.12 1.57
N GLU A 33 6.01 -1.97 0.27
CA GLU A 33 6.86 -1.22 -0.65
C GLU A 33 6.47 0.24 -0.78
N ALA A 34 5.21 0.57 -0.57
CA ALA A 34 4.75 1.94 -0.79
C ALA A 34 3.61 2.30 0.14
N LEU A 35 3.55 3.56 0.50
CA LEU A 35 2.47 4.13 1.27
C LEU A 35 1.89 5.30 0.50
N VAL A 36 0.58 5.30 0.27
CA VAL A 36 -0.09 6.36 -0.46
C VAL A 36 -1.01 7.11 0.49
N GLY A 37 -0.88 8.42 0.51
CA GLY A 37 -1.73 9.28 1.33
C GLY A 37 -2.15 10.52 0.58
N ARG A 38 -3.00 11.33 1.20
CA ARG A 38 -3.51 12.54 0.56
C ARG A 38 -2.60 13.74 0.77
N HIS A 39 -1.80 13.73 1.82
CA HIS A 39 -0.93 14.85 2.17
C HIS A 39 0.53 14.39 2.09
N PRO A 40 1.34 15.03 1.22
CA PRO A 40 2.70 14.56 0.99
C PRO A 40 3.56 14.51 2.25
N GLY A 41 3.51 15.56 3.06
CA GLY A 41 4.33 15.61 4.27
C GLY A 41 3.96 14.54 5.28
N LYS A 42 2.66 14.39 5.52
CA LYS A 42 2.18 13.38 6.47
C LYS A 42 2.47 11.98 5.96
N THR A 43 2.32 11.75 4.67
CA THR A 43 2.58 10.46 4.08
C THR A 43 4.06 10.09 4.22
N ALA A 44 4.95 11.04 3.93
CA ALA A 44 6.38 10.79 4.08
C ALA A 44 6.76 10.52 5.53
N GLU A 45 6.16 11.27 6.46
CA GLU A 45 6.42 11.09 7.88
C GLU A 45 5.99 9.70 8.34
N ARG A 46 4.80 9.25 7.92
CA ARG A 46 4.30 7.93 8.30
C ARG A 46 5.14 6.82 7.67
N ALA A 47 5.55 7.01 6.43
CA ALA A 47 6.39 6.02 5.75
C ALA A 47 7.72 5.86 6.49
N ALA A 48 8.32 6.97 6.90
CA ALA A 48 9.57 6.91 7.66
C ALA A 48 9.37 6.23 9.01
N MET A 49 8.25 6.54 9.67
CA MET A 49 7.95 5.96 10.97
C MET A 49 7.79 4.45 10.92
N PHE A 50 7.24 3.92 9.84
CA PHE A 50 6.94 2.50 9.70
C PHE A 50 7.89 1.77 8.75
N ASP A 51 8.99 2.40 8.37
CA ASP A 51 10.01 1.78 7.50
C ASP A 51 9.47 1.38 6.13
N VAL A 52 8.65 2.25 5.53
CA VAL A 52 8.16 2.05 4.17
C VAL A 52 9.04 2.85 3.23
N PRO A 53 9.66 2.23 2.22
CA PRO A 53 10.67 2.91 1.41
C PRO A 53 10.15 3.97 0.47
N PHE A 54 8.87 3.96 0.12
CA PHE A 54 8.33 4.91 -0.84
C PHE A 54 7.01 5.50 -0.34
N ALA A 55 6.92 6.83 -0.37
CA ALA A 55 5.72 7.55 0.03
C ALA A 55 5.29 8.45 -1.12
N THR A 56 4.01 8.45 -1.44
CA THR A 56 3.51 9.26 -2.53
C THR A 56 2.04 9.60 -2.30
N THR A 57 1.56 10.61 -3.04
CA THR A 57 0.14 10.91 -3.10
C THR A 57 -0.47 10.44 -4.42
N ASP A 58 0.32 9.80 -5.28
CA ASP A 58 -0.09 9.40 -6.61
C ASP A 58 -0.22 7.87 -6.66
N LEU A 59 -1.42 7.39 -6.90
CA LEU A 59 -1.69 5.96 -7.00
C LEU A 59 -0.86 5.29 -8.09
N GLU A 60 -0.74 5.95 -9.25
CA GLU A 60 0.00 5.37 -10.35
C GLU A 60 1.47 5.19 -10.02
N ALA A 61 2.05 6.15 -9.32
CA ALA A 61 3.45 6.06 -8.92
C ALA A 61 3.68 4.88 -7.99
N ALA A 62 2.75 4.66 -7.05
CA ALA A 62 2.86 3.55 -6.12
C ALA A 62 2.67 2.21 -6.82
N PHE A 63 1.66 2.12 -7.66
CA PHE A 63 1.34 0.84 -8.31
C PHE A 63 2.37 0.48 -9.40
N GLY A 64 3.06 1.47 -9.93
CA GLY A 64 4.11 1.23 -10.91
C GLY A 64 5.46 0.84 -10.32
N ARG A 65 5.60 0.86 -9.01
CA ARG A 65 6.89 0.48 -8.42
C ARG A 65 7.16 -0.99 -8.64
N PRO A 66 8.40 -1.32 -9.03
CA PRO A 66 8.79 -2.72 -9.10
C PRO A 66 8.62 -3.37 -7.72
N GLY A 67 8.06 -4.54 -7.70
CA GLY A 67 7.87 -5.25 -6.45
C GLY A 67 6.51 -5.06 -5.79
N VAL A 68 5.65 -4.19 -6.33
CA VAL A 68 4.29 -4.06 -5.81
C VAL A 68 3.39 -5.02 -6.57
N ASP A 69 2.90 -6.03 -5.85
CA ASP A 69 2.04 -7.08 -6.42
C ASP A 69 0.60 -6.95 -5.92
N ALA A 70 0.42 -6.33 -4.76
CA ALA A 70 -0.89 -6.23 -4.12
C ALA A 70 -1.08 -4.84 -3.55
N VAL A 71 -2.35 -4.48 -3.38
CA VAL A 71 -2.73 -3.18 -2.84
C VAL A 71 -3.72 -3.41 -1.71
N THR A 72 -3.45 -2.81 -0.56
CA THR A 72 -4.38 -2.79 0.57
C THR A 72 -5.02 -1.42 0.64
N VAL A 73 -6.35 -1.39 0.65
CA VAL A 73 -7.09 -0.14 0.67
C VAL A 73 -7.60 0.12 2.08
N ALA A 74 -7.05 1.15 2.71
CA ALA A 74 -7.38 1.53 4.08
C ALA A 74 -7.95 2.95 4.15
N THR A 75 -8.54 3.41 3.07
CA THR A 75 -9.18 4.72 3.00
C THR A 75 -10.66 4.62 3.36
N PRO A 76 -11.33 5.75 3.57
CA PRO A 76 -12.78 5.73 3.82
C PRO A 76 -13.54 5.03 2.69
N PRO A 77 -14.67 4.38 3.01
CA PRO A 77 -15.40 3.58 2.01
C PRO A 77 -15.75 4.31 0.73
N HIS A 78 -16.04 5.61 0.80
CA HIS A 78 -16.45 6.35 -0.39
C HIS A 78 -15.32 6.51 -1.42
N THR A 79 -14.09 6.22 -1.04
CA THR A 79 -12.96 6.31 -1.97
C THR A 79 -12.51 4.94 -2.47
N HIS A 80 -13.07 3.86 -1.94
CA HIS A 80 -12.63 2.50 -2.27
C HIS A 80 -12.76 2.19 -3.76
N ALA A 81 -13.89 2.56 -4.36
CA ALA A 81 -14.13 2.20 -5.75
C ALA A 81 -13.05 2.73 -6.68
N ALA A 82 -12.68 4.00 -6.52
CA ALA A 82 -11.66 4.60 -7.37
C ALA A 82 -10.30 3.93 -7.19
N VAL A 83 -9.94 3.63 -5.95
CA VAL A 83 -8.65 2.99 -5.66
C VAL A 83 -8.64 1.56 -6.19
N VAL A 84 -9.72 0.82 -5.97
CA VAL A 84 -9.83 -0.55 -6.45
C VAL A 84 -9.74 -0.61 -7.97
N LEU A 85 -10.45 0.29 -8.67
CA LEU A 85 -10.38 0.32 -10.12
C LEU A 85 -8.98 0.63 -10.63
N ALA A 86 -8.29 1.55 -9.97
CA ALA A 86 -6.92 1.88 -10.35
C ALA A 86 -5.99 0.69 -10.14
N ALA A 87 -6.13 -0.02 -9.03
CA ALA A 87 -5.29 -1.18 -8.73
C ALA A 87 -5.56 -2.32 -9.71
N VAL A 88 -6.83 -2.60 -9.98
CA VAL A 88 -7.18 -3.65 -10.94
C VAL A 88 -6.67 -3.30 -12.32
N GLY A 89 -6.81 -2.02 -12.72
CA GLY A 89 -6.28 -1.57 -14.00
C GLY A 89 -4.77 -1.71 -14.12
N ALA A 90 -4.07 -1.68 -13.00
CA ALA A 90 -2.63 -1.87 -12.95
C ALA A 90 -2.23 -3.35 -12.80
N GLY A 91 -3.19 -4.25 -12.77
CA GLY A 91 -2.92 -5.68 -12.67
C GLY A 91 -2.55 -6.16 -11.28
N LYS A 92 -2.98 -5.45 -10.24
CA LYS A 92 -2.62 -5.78 -8.86
C LYS A 92 -3.74 -6.54 -8.16
N HIS A 93 -3.35 -7.38 -7.20
CA HIS A 93 -4.32 -7.99 -6.28
C HIS A 93 -4.79 -6.92 -5.30
N VAL A 94 -6.05 -6.95 -4.92
CA VAL A 94 -6.62 -5.91 -4.07
C VAL A 94 -7.19 -6.52 -2.80
N MET A 95 -6.85 -5.92 -1.67
CA MET A 95 -7.41 -6.28 -0.37
C MET A 95 -8.10 -5.04 0.20
N CYS A 96 -9.39 -5.14 0.47
CA CYS A 96 -10.17 -4.05 1.05
C CYS A 96 -10.69 -4.44 2.40
N GLU A 97 -10.75 -3.48 3.27
CA GLU A 97 -11.42 -3.66 4.54
C GLU A 97 -12.91 -3.48 4.39
#